data_560cf95bf93211a2f45d12230858c599
#
_entry.id   560cf95bf93211a2f45d12230858c599
#
_cell.length_a   1.000
_cell.length_b   1.000
_cell.length_c   1.000
_cell.angle_alpha   90.00
_cell.angle_beta   90.00
_cell.angle_gamma   90.00
#
_symmetry.space_group_name_H-M   'P 1'
#
loop_
_entity.id
_entity.type
_entity.pdbx_description
1 polymer ?
#
loop_
_entity_poly.entity_id
_entity_poly.type
_entity_poly.pdbx_seq_one_letter_code
_entity_poly.pdbx_strand_id
1 'polypeptide(L)'
;ALHILRVPAHKAARCGVAKLSVDARHGKPVLVYTMAITLKDEGEESAYAGASPCVCFTQPTRFSFSVGDTALKTRPVVVGLGPAGLFAALLLARSGFRPLVLERGPELDERVKAVEHFEKTGELNLNANIQFGEGGAGTFSDGKLTTRVGDPLCAFVTDAFLQHGAPADIAWRQKPHVGTDLLRGIIRSIRQEIIALGGEVRFNTALTGLKIENGALA
;
A
#
# COMPACT_ATOMS: atom_id res chain seq x y z
N ALA A 1 21.28 -20.43 -2.23
CA ALA A 1 19.96 -20.81 -2.75
C ALA A 1 20.11 -21.74 -3.96
N LEU A 2 20.74 -21.31 -5.06
CA LEU A 2 20.91 -22.13 -6.27
C LEU A 2 21.55 -23.50 -6.00
N HIS A 3 22.52 -23.58 -5.09
CA HIS A 3 23.14 -24.83 -4.70
C HIS A 3 22.13 -25.80 -4.03
N ILE A 4 21.23 -25.29 -3.19
CA ILE A 4 20.18 -26.11 -2.54
C ILE A 4 19.20 -26.64 -3.58
N LEU A 5 18.86 -25.83 -4.58
CA LEU A 5 18.00 -26.21 -5.69
C LEU A 5 18.70 -27.11 -6.72
N ARG A 6 20.04 -27.22 -6.67
CA ARG A 6 20.85 -27.87 -7.71
C ARG A 6 20.63 -27.27 -9.11
N VAL A 7 20.32 -25.98 -9.17
CA VAL A 7 20.12 -25.24 -10.42
C VAL A 7 21.41 -24.57 -10.85
N PRO A 8 21.87 -24.79 -12.07
CA PRO A 8 23.02 -24.07 -12.62
C PRO A 8 22.72 -22.57 -12.71
N ALA A 9 23.71 -21.73 -12.36
CA ALA A 9 23.54 -20.29 -12.32
C ALA A 9 23.04 -19.67 -13.65
N HIS A 10 23.45 -20.24 -14.78
CA HIS A 10 23.06 -19.77 -16.10
C HIS A 10 21.57 -19.98 -16.43
N LYS A 11 20.88 -20.90 -15.74
CA LYS A 11 19.43 -21.12 -15.87
C LYS A 11 18.61 -20.12 -15.06
N ALA A 12 19.17 -19.46 -14.05
CA ALA A 12 18.46 -18.46 -13.29
C ALA A 12 18.30 -17.17 -14.10
N ALA A 13 17.06 -16.72 -14.25
CA ALA A 13 16.72 -15.40 -14.79
C ALA A 13 16.76 -14.33 -13.70
N ARG A 14 16.26 -14.65 -12.51
CA ARG A 14 16.21 -13.74 -11.36
C ARG A 14 16.45 -14.50 -10.06
N CYS A 15 17.17 -13.85 -9.15
CA CYS A 15 17.34 -14.33 -7.80
C CYS A 15 17.16 -13.13 -6.85
N GLY A 16 16.26 -13.24 -5.89
CA GLY A 16 15.96 -12.15 -4.96
C GLY A 16 15.55 -12.66 -3.59
N VAL A 17 15.52 -11.77 -2.62
CA VAL A 17 15.00 -12.07 -1.28
C VAL A 17 13.47 -11.98 -1.33
N ALA A 18 12.78 -13.07 -0.96
CA ALA A 18 11.33 -13.11 -0.82
C ALA A 18 10.89 -12.79 0.61
N LYS A 19 11.72 -13.16 1.61
CA LYS A 19 11.41 -12.88 3.01
C LYS A 19 12.69 -12.87 3.84
N LEU A 20 12.76 -11.93 4.78
CA LEU A 20 13.74 -11.92 5.86
C LEU A 20 13.04 -12.05 7.21
N SER A 21 13.46 -13.03 7.99
CA SER A 21 13.00 -13.23 9.36
C SER A 21 14.18 -13.43 10.30
N VAL A 22 13.93 -13.27 11.60
CA VAL A 22 14.91 -13.53 12.66
C VAL A 22 14.49 -14.78 13.40
N ASP A 23 15.38 -15.76 13.49
CA ASP A 23 15.22 -16.92 14.36
C ASP A 23 16.08 -16.76 15.61
N ALA A 24 15.42 -16.65 16.76
CA ALA A 24 16.07 -16.50 18.07
C ALA A 24 15.79 -17.68 19.01
N ARG A 25 15.27 -18.82 18.48
CA ARG A 25 14.85 -19.97 19.31
C ARG A 25 16.00 -20.75 19.91
N HIS A 26 17.21 -20.68 19.34
CA HIS A 26 18.34 -21.53 19.67
C HIS A 26 19.58 -20.72 20.12
N GLY A 27 19.42 -19.75 21.00
CA GLY A 27 20.51 -18.95 21.54
C GLY A 27 20.78 -17.68 20.76
N LYS A 28 21.85 -17.58 19.96
CA LYS A 28 22.14 -16.35 19.19
C LYS A 28 21.13 -16.17 18.07
N PRO A 29 20.56 -14.96 17.90
CA PRO A 29 19.68 -14.65 16.78
C PRO A 29 20.34 -14.89 15.43
N VAL A 30 19.63 -15.54 14.51
CA VAL A 30 20.08 -15.83 13.14
C VAL A 30 19.13 -15.18 12.16
N LEU A 31 19.69 -14.56 11.13
CA LEU A 31 18.90 -14.05 10.01
C LEU A 31 18.56 -15.19 9.04
N VAL A 32 17.27 -15.40 8.80
CA VAL A 32 16.76 -16.42 7.91
C VAL A 32 16.21 -15.76 6.64
N TYR A 33 16.85 -16.05 5.51
CA TYR A 33 16.44 -15.56 4.20
C TYR A 33 15.66 -16.63 3.44
N THR A 34 14.46 -16.31 3.02
CA THR A 34 13.76 -17.06 1.96
C THR A 34 14.10 -16.40 0.64
N MET A 35 14.64 -17.19 -0.29
CA MET A 35 15.03 -16.68 -1.61
C MET A 35 13.98 -17.07 -2.65
N ALA A 36 13.60 -16.12 -3.50
CA ALA A 36 12.84 -16.38 -4.71
C ALA A 36 13.79 -16.51 -5.90
N ILE A 37 13.62 -17.57 -6.68
CA ILE A 37 14.41 -17.82 -7.88
C ILE A 37 13.43 -18.02 -9.03
N THR A 38 13.61 -17.25 -10.08
CA THR A 38 12.88 -17.43 -11.34
C THR A 38 13.84 -17.99 -12.37
N LEU A 39 13.42 -19.02 -13.07
CA LEU A 39 14.21 -19.64 -14.14
C LEU A 39 13.95 -18.93 -15.47
N LYS A 40 14.87 -19.10 -16.44
CA LYS A 40 14.70 -18.59 -17.80
C LYS A 40 13.60 -19.33 -18.54
N ASP A 41 13.42 -20.62 -18.24
CA ASP A 41 12.33 -21.44 -18.71
C ASP A 41 11.35 -21.66 -17.55
N GLU A 42 10.21 -20.98 -17.60
CA GLU A 42 9.18 -21.05 -16.57
C GLU A 42 8.57 -22.47 -16.45
N GLY A 43 8.61 -23.27 -17.51
CA GLY A 43 8.13 -24.64 -17.51
C GLY A 43 8.98 -25.60 -16.64
N GLU A 44 10.25 -25.28 -16.44
CA GLU A 44 11.16 -26.08 -15.62
C GLU A 44 10.97 -25.85 -14.11
N GLU A 45 10.34 -24.77 -13.67
CA GLU A 45 10.29 -24.37 -12.26
C GLU A 45 9.61 -25.41 -11.38
N SER A 46 8.53 -26.01 -11.86
CA SER A 46 7.77 -27.02 -11.12
C SER A 46 8.58 -28.30 -10.86
N ALA A 47 9.54 -28.62 -11.73
CA ALA A 47 10.38 -29.80 -11.60
C ALA A 47 11.35 -29.73 -10.40
N TYR A 48 11.66 -28.52 -9.94
CA TYR A 48 12.49 -28.29 -8.77
C TYR A 48 11.68 -28.21 -7.47
N ALA A 49 10.35 -28.19 -7.56
CA ALA A 49 9.48 -28.22 -6.39
C ALA A 49 9.70 -29.55 -5.64
N GLY A 50 9.93 -29.48 -4.34
CA GLY A 50 10.18 -30.67 -3.53
C GLY A 50 11.60 -31.24 -3.62
N ALA A 51 12.53 -30.59 -4.33
CA ALA A 51 13.94 -30.99 -4.34
C ALA A 51 14.58 -30.99 -2.93
N SER A 52 13.98 -30.27 -1.99
CA SER A 52 14.29 -30.25 -0.57
C SER A 52 13.02 -29.83 0.21
N PRO A 53 12.86 -30.25 1.48
CA PRO A 53 11.76 -29.78 2.34
C PRO A 53 11.69 -28.24 2.49
N CYS A 54 12.77 -27.54 2.17
CA CYS A 54 12.85 -26.07 2.20
C CYS A 54 12.53 -25.42 0.87
N VAL A 55 12.10 -26.17 -0.14
CA VAL A 55 11.83 -25.68 -1.51
C VAL A 55 10.38 -25.94 -1.86
N CYS A 56 9.69 -24.88 -2.26
CA CYS A 56 8.34 -24.98 -2.80
C CYS A 56 8.22 -24.16 -4.07
N PHE A 57 7.40 -24.63 -5.00
CA PHE A 57 6.96 -23.84 -6.13
C PHE A 57 5.90 -22.84 -5.64
N THR A 58 6.00 -21.59 -6.06
CA THR A 58 5.02 -20.57 -5.75
C THR A 58 4.84 -19.65 -6.96
N GLN A 59 3.60 -19.33 -7.24
CA GLN A 59 3.31 -18.27 -8.20
C GLN A 59 3.22 -16.94 -7.46
N PRO A 60 3.77 -15.86 -8.01
CA PRO A 60 3.62 -14.55 -7.40
C PRO A 60 2.14 -14.17 -7.37
N THR A 61 1.65 -13.88 -6.17
CA THR A 61 0.29 -13.36 -6.00
C THR A 61 0.27 -11.95 -6.56
N ARG A 62 -0.38 -11.76 -7.70
CA ARG A 62 -0.64 -10.43 -8.26
C ARG A 62 -2.06 -10.03 -7.91
N PHE A 63 -2.22 -8.84 -7.40
CA PHE A 63 -3.54 -8.25 -7.28
C PHE A 63 -4.10 -8.02 -8.69
N SER A 64 -5.25 -8.58 -8.97
CA SER A 64 -6.01 -8.32 -10.19
C SER A 64 -7.48 -8.17 -9.81
N PHE A 65 -8.16 -7.26 -10.46
CA PHE A 65 -9.60 -7.11 -10.34
C PHE A 65 -10.16 -6.81 -11.73
N SER A 66 -11.41 -7.19 -11.95
CA SER A 66 -12.15 -6.85 -13.16
C SER A 66 -13.07 -5.68 -12.87
N VAL A 67 -13.03 -4.70 -13.75
CA VAL A 67 -14.03 -3.63 -13.77
C VAL A 67 -15.30 -4.21 -14.36
N GLY A 68 -16.47 -3.95 -13.72
CA GLY A 68 -17.76 -4.40 -14.25
C GLY A 68 -18.11 -3.68 -15.56
N ASP A 69 -18.99 -4.32 -16.34
CA ASP A 69 -19.39 -3.83 -17.68
C ASP A 69 -20.41 -2.67 -17.63
N THR A 70 -20.95 -2.37 -16.45
CA THR A 70 -21.94 -1.31 -16.30
C THR A 70 -21.28 0.05 -16.20
N ALA A 71 -21.50 0.90 -17.18
CA ALA A 71 -21.01 2.27 -17.16
C ALA A 71 -21.66 3.07 -16.01
N LEU A 72 -20.83 3.75 -15.24
CA LEU A 72 -21.33 4.69 -14.22
C LEU A 72 -21.89 5.94 -14.88
N LYS A 73 -23.09 6.36 -14.47
CA LYS A 73 -23.71 7.62 -14.97
C LYS A 73 -23.02 8.86 -14.44
N THR A 74 -22.42 8.75 -13.27
CA THR A 74 -21.71 9.84 -12.58
C THR A 74 -20.37 9.32 -12.03
N ARG A 75 -19.43 10.23 -11.80
CA ARG A 75 -18.16 9.84 -11.18
C ARG A 75 -18.36 9.36 -9.73
N PRO A 76 -17.61 8.36 -9.26
CA PRO A 76 -17.70 7.90 -7.90
C PRO A 76 -17.19 8.97 -6.92
N VAL A 77 -17.82 9.03 -5.75
CA VAL A 77 -17.40 9.92 -4.65
C VAL A 77 -16.77 9.07 -3.55
N VAL A 78 -15.57 9.46 -3.13
CA VAL A 78 -14.85 8.86 -2.00
C VAL A 78 -14.86 9.87 -0.85
N VAL A 79 -15.36 9.46 0.31
CA VAL A 79 -15.48 10.33 1.49
C VAL A 79 -14.37 9.99 2.47
N GLY A 80 -13.48 10.95 2.70
CA GLY A 80 -12.28 10.84 3.51
C GLY A 80 -11.05 10.42 2.69
N LEU A 81 -9.90 11.02 3.01
CA LEU A 81 -8.59 10.72 2.39
C LEU A 81 -7.63 10.04 3.38
N GLY A 82 -8.19 9.33 4.37
CA GLY A 82 -7.43 8.39 5.19
C GLY A 82 -6.94 7.19 4.36
N PRO A 83 -6.26 6.20 4.96
CA PRO A 83 -5.69 5.08 4.20
C PRO A 83 -6.70 4.38 3.28
N ALA A 84 -7.89 4.07 3.78
CA ALA A 84 -8.91 3.39 2.98
C ALA A 84 -9.37 4.23 1.77
N GLY A 85 -9.68 5.52 1.99
CA GLY A 85 -10.11 6.41 0.91
C GLY A 85 -9.02 6.70 -0.10
N LEU A 86 -7.77 6.83 0.35
CA LEU A 86 -6.61 7.04 -0.53
C LEU A 86 -6.44 5.87 -1.53
N PHE A 87 -6.44 4.63 -1.03
CA PHE A 87 -6.28 3.44 -1.88
C PHE A 87 -7.53 3.17 -2.73
N ALA A 88 -8.74 3.43 -2.21
CA ALA A 88 -9.96 3.35 -3.01
C ALA A 88 -9.93 4.35 -4.17
N ALA A 89 -9.56 5.61 -3.91
CA ALA A 89 -9.44 6.64 -4.93
C ALA A 89 -8.36 6.31 -5.96
N LEU A 90 -7.20 5.80 -5.52
CA LEU A 90 -6.13 5.37 -6.42
C LEU A 90 -6.60 4.24 -7.33
N LEU A 91 -7.27 3.23 -6.78
CA LEU A 91 -7.78 2.11 -7.56
C LEU A 91 -8.81 2.57 -8.58
N LEU A 92 -9.76 3.40 -8.18
CA LEU A 92 -10.75 4.00 -9.08
C LEU A 92 -10.09 4.84 -10.17
N ALA A 93 -9.11 5.67 -9.83
CA ALA A 93 -8.41 6.50 -10.80
C ALA A 93 -7.64 5.66 -11.83
N ARG A 94 -6.91 4.64 -11.37
CA ARG A 94 -6.21 3.68 -12.25
C ARG A 94 -7.17 2.89 -13.15
N SER A 95 -8.43 2.75 -12.72
CA SER A 95 -9.51 2.12 -13.50
C SER A 95 -10.24 3.10 -14.43
N GLY A 96 -9.83 4.35 -14.51
CA GLY A 96 -10.41 5.37 -15.40
C GLY A 96 -11.68 6.05 -14.90
N PHE A 97 -12.09 5.85 -13.63
CA PHE A 97 -13.36 6.38 -13.10
C PHE A 97 -13.34 7.85 -12.66
N ARG A 98 -12.21 8.50 -12.60
CA ARG A 98 -12.05 9.92 -12.21
C ARG A 98 -12.76 10.28 -10.90
N PRO A 99 -12.42 9.67 -9.76
CA PRO A 99 -13.13 9.86 -8.51
C PRO A 99 -13.11 11.31 -8.03
N LEU A 100 -14.19 11.72 -7.32
CA LEU A 100 -14.20 12.91 -6.48
C LEU A 100 -13.91 12.49 -5.05
N VAL A 101 -12.85 12.99 -4.46
CA VAL A 101 -12.49 12.74 -3.07
C VAL A 101 -12.84 13.96 -2.23
N LEU A 102 -13.60 13.77 -1.17
CA LEU A 102 -13.95 14.80 -0.20
C LEU A 102 -13.23 14.54 1.11
N GLU A 103 -12.30 15.42 1.49
CA GLU A 103 -11.59 15.33 2.76
C GLU A 103 -11.98 16.52 3.65
N ARG A 104 -12.43 16.21 4.86
CA ARG A 104 -12.87 17.20 5.83
C ARG A 104 -11.72 18.12 6.28
N GLY A 105 -10.55 17.53 6.49
CA GLY A 105 -9.36 18.25 6.94
C GLY A 105 -8.61 18.95 5.81
N PRO A 106 -7.58 19.71 6.16
CA PRO A 106 -6.66 20.30 5.21
C PRO A 106 -5.74 19.25 4.58
N GLU A 107 -5.01 19.64 3.55
CA GLU A 107 -3.95 18.82 2.99
C GLU A 107 -2.83 18.55 4.02
N LEU A 108 -2.01 17.56 3.72
CA LEU A 108 -1.04 16.98 4.65
C LEU A 108 -0.09 18.02 5.26
N ASP A 109 0.41 18.97 4.48
CA ASP A 109 1.38 19.97 4.99
C ASP A 109 0.73 20.94 5.99
N GLU A 110 -0.49 21.37 5.72
CA GLU A 110 -1.27 22.20 6.66
C GLU A 110 -1.70 21.36 7.89
N ARG A 111 -2.00 20.08 7.69
CA ARG A 111 -2.29 19.15 8.78
C ARG A 111 -1.10 19.00 9.72
N VAL A 112 0.12 18.90 9.18
CA VAL A 112 1.36 18.86 10.00
C VAL A 112 1.49 20.11 10.84
N LYS A 113 1.30 21.30 10.25
CA LYS A 113 1.34 22.58 10.99
C LYS A 113 0.30 22.64 12.11
N ALA A 114 -0.92 22.17 11.86
CA ALA A 114 -1.99 22.15 12.85
C ALA A 114 -1.65 21.19 14.03
N VAL A 115 -1.03 20.05 13.76
CA VAL A 115 -0.57 19.13 14.81
C VAL A 115 0.57 19.74 15.62
N GLU A 116 1.57 20.34 14.97
CA GLU A 116 2.67 21.02 15.65
C GLU A 116 2.17 22.21 16.51
N HIS A 117 1.15 22.93 16.02
CA HIS A 117 0.51 23.99 16.78
C HIS A 117 -0.16 23.43 18.05
N PHE A 118 -0.94 22.34 17.90
CA PHE A 118 -1.57 21.67 19.04
C PHE A 118 -0.54 21.18 20.08
N GLU A 119 0.57 20.59 19.63
CA GLU A 119 1.63 20.13 20.54
C GLU A 119 2.28 21.25 21.33
N LYS A 120 2.37 22.46 20.74
CA LYS A 120 2.97 23.64 21.38
C LYS A 120 2.01 24.41 22.28
N THR A 121 0.74 24.47 21.92
CA THR A 121 -0.24 25.38 22.55
C THR A 121 -1.35 24.68 23.30
N GLY A 122 -1.63 23.41 22.98
CA GLY A 122 -2.80 22.67 23.45
C GLY A 122 -4.10 23.01 22.70
N GLU A 123 -4.06 23.90 21.71
CA GLU A 123 -5.24 24.28 20.92
C GLU A 123 -5.53 23.23 19.84
N LEU A 124 -6.58 22.43 20.04
CA LEU A 124 -6.99 21.38 19.13
C LEU A 124 -7.78 21.94 17.92
N ASN A 125 -7.29 21.71 16.73
CA ASN A 125 -8.08 21.87 15.52
C ASN A 125 -8.99 20.65 15.32
N LEU A 126 -10.31 20.84 15.35
CA LEU A 126 -11.30 19.77 15.23
C LEU A 126 -11.29 19.08 13.85
N ASN A 127 -10.77 19.76 12.84
CA ASN A 127 -10.69 19.22 11.46
C ASN A 127 -9.28 18.76 11.05
N ALA A 128 -8.27 18.98 11.93
CA ALA A 128 -6.89 18.60 11.64
C ALA A 128 -6.18 18.13 12.91
N ASN A 129 -5.95 16.85 13.03
CA ASN A 129 -5.24 16.26 14.18
C ASN A 129 -4.48 14.99 13.78
N ILE A 130 -3.84 14.30 14.74
CA ILE A 130 -3.06 13.08 14.52
C ILE A 130 -3.92 11.91 14.07
N GLN A 131 -5.18 11.82 14.50
CA GLN A 131 -5.98 10.59 14.37
C GLN A 131 -6.55 10.38 12.96
N PHE A 132 -6.90 11.44 12.24
CA PHE A 132 -7.55 11.37 10.93
C PHE A 132 -7.06 12.46 9.98
N GLY A 133 -7.47 12.37 8.71
CA GLY A 133 -7.08 13.27 7.62
C GLY A 133 -6.25 12.55 6.57
N GLU A 134 -5.68 13.28 5.63
CA GLU A 134 -4.90 12.73 4.53
C GLU A 134 -3.82 11.77 5.02
N GLY A 135 -3.86 10.52 4.53
CA GLY A 135 -2.94 9.45 4.92
C GLY A 135 -3.19 8.84 6.31
N GLY A 136 -4.15 9.37 7.11
CA GLY A 136 -4.52 8.86 8.42
C GLY A 136 -3.47 9.09 9.51
N ALA A 137 -3.59 8.37 10.64
CA ALA A 137 -2.68 8.48 11.78
C ALA A 137 -1.25 7.99 11.47
N GLY A 138 -1.08 7.16 10.44
CA GLY A 138 0.23 6.65 10.02
C GLY A 138 1.22 7.74 9.64
N THR A 139 0.73 8.90 9.19
CA THR A 139 1.56 10.06 8.82
C THR A 139 2.25 10.75 10.00
N PHE A 140 1.90 10.39 11.23
CA PHE A 140 2.48 10.89 12.49
C PHE A 140 3.02 9.79 13.40
N SER A 141 2.98 8.53 12.94
CA SER A 141 3.52 7.39 13.68
C SER A 141 4.88 6.98 13.10
N ASP A 142 5.52 5.99 13.72
CA ASP A 142 6.81 5.46 13.25
C ASP A 142 6.74 4.67 11.93
N GLY A 143 5.60 4.70 11.22
CA GLY A 143 5.46 4.15 9.87
C GLY A 143 5.56 2.63 9.76
N LYS A 144 5.17 1.89 10.79
CA LYS A 144 5.08 0.42 10.74
C LYS A 144 4.01 -0.01 9.75
N LEU A 145 4.40 -0.84 8.79
CA LEU A 145 3.51 -1.44 7.80
C LEU A 145 3.27 -2.90 8.16
N THR A 146 2.57 -3.16 9.26
CA THR A 146 2.26 -4.52 9.68
C THR A 146 0.77 -4.79 9.61
N THR A 147 0.39 -5.87 8.94
CA THR A 147 -0.96 -6.40 8.95
C THR A 147 -0.94 -7.86 9.37
N ARG A 148 -2.01 -8.34 9.99
CA ARG A 148 -2.23 -9.76 10.28
C ARG A 148 -3.15 -10.41 9.24
N VAL A 149 -3.52 -9.67 8.21
CA VAL A 149 -4.38 -10.10 7.11
C VAL A 149 -3.52 -10.66 5.99
N GLY A 150 -3.79 -11.91 5.58
CA GLY A 150 -3.12 -12.57 4.45
C GLY A 150 -3.88 -12.38 3.13
N ASP A 151 -4.44 -11.21 2.89
CA ASP A 151 -5.26 -10.93 1.69
C ASP A 151 -4.38 -10.47 0.52
N PRO A 152 -4.63 -10.92 -0.72
CA PRO A 152 -3.96 -10.41 -1.93
C PRO A 152 -4.01 -8.90 -2.11
N LEU A 153 -5.03 -8.22 -1.56
CA LEU A 153 -5.13 -6.75 -1.53
C LEU A 153 -3.96 -6.08 -0.81
N CYS A 154 -3.30 -6.78 0.13
CA CYS A 154 -2.09 -6.27 0.78
C CYS A 154 -0.96 -6.06 -0.23
N ALA A 155 -0.89 -6.86 -1.29
CA ALA A 155 0.09 -6.69 -2.35
C ALA A 155 -0.14 -5.38 -3.11
N PHE A 156 -1.39 -5.02 -3.41
CA PHE A 156 -1.74 -3.74 -4.05
C PHE A 156 -1.22 -2.54 -3.24
N VAL A 157 -1.41 -2.56 -1.93
CA VAL A 157 -0.95 -1.48 -1.04
C VAL A 157 0.58 -1.40 -1.04
N THR A 158 1.25 -2.56 -0.91
CA THR A 158 2.72 -2.63 -0.90
C THR A 158 3.31 -2.17 -2.23
N ASP A 159 2.74 -2.62 -3.35
CA ASP A 159 3.17 -2.23 -4.70
C ASP A 159 2.98 -0.74 -4.93
N ALA A 160 1.86 -0.17 -4.51
CA ALA A 160 1.62 1.26 -4.60
C ALA A 160 2.67 2.05 -3.79
N PHE A 161 2.99 1.63 -2.57
CA PHE A 161 4.03 2.28 -1.79
C PHE A 161 5.40 2.20 -2.48
N LEU A 162 5.78 1.06 -3.03
CA LEU A 162 7.03 0.88 -3.78
C LEU A 162 7.10 1.79 -5.01
N GLN A 163 6.00 1.88 -5.77
CA GLN A 163 5.90 2.76 -6.94
C GLN A 163 6.03 4.24 -6.59
N HIS A 164 5.65 4.62 -5.38
CA HIS A 164 5.70 6.00 -4.88
C HIS A 164 6.91 6.29 -3.98
N GLY A 165 7.94 5.45 -4.02
CA GLY A 165 9.23 5.75 -3.41
C GLY A 165 9.47 5.13 -2.03
N ALA A 166 8.68 4.15 -1.63
CA ALA A 166 8.99 3.39 -0.43
C ALA A 166 10.27 2.55 -0.63
N PRO A 167 11.04 2.29 0.43
CA PRO A 167 12.22 1.44 0.37
C PRO A 167 11.88 0.04 -0.14
N ALA A 168 12.71 -0.50 -1.04
CA ALA A 168 12.46 -1.81 -1.67
C ALA A 168 12.33 -2.97 -0.66
N ASP A 169 12.91 -2.81 0.52
CA ASP A 169 12.91 -3.83 1.56
C ASP A 169 11.55 -4.03 2.24
N ILE A 170 10.58 -3.10 2.09
CA ILE A 170 9.21 -3.31 2.58
C ILE A 170 8.53 -4.52 1.93
N ALA A 171 8.95 -4.91 0.73
CA ALA A 171 8.40 -6.07 0.01
C ALA A 171 8.74 -7.42 0.66
N TRP A 172 9.82 -7.49 1.45
CA TRP A 172 10.33 -8.76 1.94
C TRP A 172 10.70 -8.78 3.44
N ARG A 173 10.76 -7.63 4.11
CA ARG A 173 10.95 -7.60 5.56
C ARG A 173 9.70 -8.07 6.30
N GLN A 174 9.87 -8.89 7.32
CA GLN A 174 8.75 -9.40 8.13
C GLN A 174 8.02 -8.29 8.92
N LYS A 175 8.71 -7.23 9.28
CA LYS A 175 8.17 -6.05 9.95
C LYS A 175 8.62 -4.81 9.17
N PRO A 176 8.01 -4.53 8.02
CA PRO A 176 8.40 -3.41 7.21
C PRO A 176 8.12 -2.09 7.93
N HIS A 177 8.98 -1.13 7.71
CA HIS A 177 8.92 0.18 8.31
C HIS A 177 9.24 1.23 7.24
N VAL A 178 8.37 2.23 7.13
CA VAL A 178 8.59 3.42 6.31
C VAL A 178 8.60 4.60 7.25
N GLY A 179 9.70 5.32 7.36
CA GLY A 179 9.80 6.50 8.21
C GLY A 179 8.71 7.54 7.90
N THR A 180 8.30 8.30 8.88
CA THR A 180 7.21 9.30 8.74
C THR A 180 7.44 10.28 7.59
N ASP A 181 8.66 10.76 7.40
CA ASP A 181 9.01 11.71 6.34
C ASP A 181 8.81 11.10 4.95
N LEU A 182 9.29 9.86 4.75
CA LEU A 182 9.08 9.13 3.51
C LEU A 182 7.60 8.83 3.28
N LEU A 183 6.87 8.42 4.32
CA LEU A 183 5.45 8.10 4.21
C LEU A 183 4.64 9.34 3.78
N ARG A 184 4.94 10.52 4.33
CA ARG A 184 4.31 11.77 3.90
C ARG A 184 4.56 12.06 2.41
N GLY A 185 5.79 11.83 1.94
CA GLY A 185 6.15 11.94 0.52
C GLY A 185 5.36 10.97 -0.36
N ILE A 186 5.24 9.72 0.06
CA ILE A 186 4.49 8.67 -0.64
C ILE A 186 3.00 9.03 -0.74
N ILE A 187 2.37 9.44 0.36
CA ILE A 187 0.96 9.83 0.39
C ILE A 187 0.69 10.99 -0.58
N ARG A 188 1.54 12.00 -0.56
CA ARG A 188 1.46 13.14 -1.48
C ARG A 188 1.62 12.70 -2.94
N SER A 189 2.54 11.80 -3.23
CA SER A 189 2.77 11.25 -4.57
C SER A 189 1.56 10.44 -5.07
N ILE A 190 0.93 9.62 -4.21
CA ILE A 190 -0.30 8.89 -4.54
C ILE A 190 -1.43 9.87 -4.86
N ARG A 191 -1.63 10.91 -4.05
CA ARG A 191 -2.62 11.96 -4.34
C ARG A 191 -2.38 12.61 -5.69
N GLN A 192 -1.13 12.92 -6.01
CA GLN A 192 -0.77 13.51 -7.31
C GLN A 192 -1.08 12.56 -8.48
N GLU A 193 -0.86 11.26 -8.33
CA GLU A 193 -1.26 10.27 -9.34
C GLU A 193 -2.78 10.25 -9.53
N ILE A 194 -3.56 10.24 -8.45
CA ILE A 194 -5.04 10.31 -8.53
C ILE A 194 -5.48 11.52 -9.36
N ILE A 195 -4.89 12.69 -9.09
CA ILE A 195 -5.21 13.94 -9.81
C ILE A 195 -4.76 13.86 -11.28
N ALA A 196 -3.56 13.36 -11.54
CA ALA A 196 -3.03 13.20 -12.90
C ALA A 196 -3.88 12.25 -13.77
N LEU A 197 -4.52 11.25 -13.15
CA LEU A 197 -5.46 10.34 -13.80
C LEU A 197 -6.89 10.91 -13.93
N GLY A 198 -7.09 12.20 -13.63
CA GLY A 198 -8.36 12.91 -13.79
C GLY A 198 -9.27 12.85 -12.56
N GLY A 199 -8.80 12.33 -11.44
CA GLY A 199 -9.49 12.47 -10.15
C GLY A 199 -9.43 13.90 -9.62
N GLU A 200 -10.29 14.21 -8.66
CA GLU A 200 -10.34 15.51 -7.99
C GLU A 200 -10.31 15.30 -6.48
N VAL A 201 -9.49 16.05 -5.76
CA VAL A 201 -9.44 16.02 -4.30
C VAL A 201 -9.82 17.39 -3.76
N ARG A 202 -10.85 17.42 -2.92
CA ARG A 202 -11.33 18.65 -2.24
C ARG A 202 -11.03 18.51 -0.75
N PHE A 203 -10.11 19.32 -0.30
CA PHE A 203 -9.82 19.49 1.12
C PHE A 203 -10.77 20.50 1.78
N ASN A 204 -10.79 20.52 3.11
CA ASN A 204 -11.68 21.37 3.91
C ASN A 204 -13.16 21.21 3.50
N THR A 205 -13.53 20.00 3.04
CA THR A 205 -14.85 19.70 2.50
C THR A 205 -15.42 18.47 3.23
N ALA A 206 -16.34 18.75 4.15
CA ALA A 206 -17.02 17.69 4.90
C ALA A 206 -18.32 17.27 4.23
N LEU A 207 -18.55 15.97 4.11
CA LEU A 207 -19.88 15.44 3.79
C LEU A 207 -20.76 15.58 5.02
N THR A 208 -21.84 16.38 4.95
CA THR A 208 -22.74 16.64 6.06
C THR A 208 -24.06 15.92 5.96
N GLY A 209 -24.40 15.40 4.77
CA GLY A 209 -25.63 14.67 4.57
C GLY A 209 -25.76 14.10 3.16
N LEU A 210 -26.70 13.20 3.00
CA LEU A 210 -27.07 12.62 1.71
C LEU A 210 -28.54 12.92 1.44
N LYS A 211 -28.85 13.43 0.24
CA LYS A 211 -30.22 13.57 -0.23
C LYS A 211 -30.54 12.39 -1.13
N ILE A 212 -31.59 11.66 -0.79
CA ILE A 212 -32.06 10.51 -1.57
C ILE A 212 -33.43 10.86 -2.13
N GLU A 213 -33.58 10.83 -3.44
CA GLU A 213 -34.84 11.02 -4.13
C GLU A 213 -35.10 9.80 -5.04
N ASN A 214 -36.28 9.20 -4.92
CA ASN A 214 -36.69 8.03 -5.70
C ASN A 214 -35.68 6.85 -5.64
N GLY A 215 -35.03 6.64 -4.48
CA GLY A 215 -34.06 5.56 -4.28
C GLY A 215 -32.69 5.80 -4.88
N ALA A 216 -32.39 7.01 -5.36
CA ALA A 216 -31.09 7.42 -5.87
C ALA A 216 -30.55 8.64 -5.11
N LEU A 217 -29.22 8.79 -5.09
CA LEU A 217 -28.60 10.03 -4.61
C LEU A 217 -28.93 11.16 -5.58
N ALA A 218 -29.47 12.26 -5.04
CA ALA A 218 -29.83 13.47 -5.75
C ALA A 218 -28.77 14.55 -5.63
#